data_3489d5eaa73e7e321bc2bea75cb05d29
#
_entry.id   3489d5eaa73e7e321bc2bea75cb05d29
#
_cell.length_a   1.000
_cell.length_b   1.000
_cell.length_c   1.000
_cell.angle_alpha   90.00
_cell.angle_beta   90.00
_cell.angle_gamma   90.00
#
_symmetry.space_group_name_H-M   'P 1'
#
loop_
_entity.id
_entity.type
_entity.pdbx_description
1 polymer ?
#
loop_
_entity_poly.entity_id
_entity_poly.type
_entity_poly.pdbx_seq_one_letter_code
_entity_poly.pdbx_strand_id
1 'polypeptide(L)'
;IVPLMDVDISKQLQKSLKKQGIKFKTSTKVTGCKKTKNKIILNLEKGKKTSTQETSQVLVAVGRRPNAGGINLNALGVNIDDRGFVSVNQNLETSINGIYAIGDLVPGPMLAHKASEEGVVVAERIAGKQTTFDYSLIPSVVYTHPEGASIGKTADELKKAKVEFKTGMFPFSASGRAMAIGCTEGFVKVLADLKTDKVLGVHILGPKASELISEAAMVMGFCGTAEDIGVFIHAHPTLSEALKEAALEASGHGAIHT
;
A
#
# COMPACT_ATOMS: atom_id res chain seq x y z
N ILE A 1 -6.38 -8.00 8.45
CA ILE A 1 -6.38 -7.96 6.97
C ILE A 1 -5.40 -6.90 6.49
N VAL A 2 -5.06 -6.86 5.20
CA VAL A 2 -4.10 -5.93 4.58
C VAL A 2 -2.84 -5.69 5.45
N PRO A 3 -2.04 -6.73 5.70
CA PRO A 3 -0.99 -6.72 6.74
C PRO A 3 0.18 -5.76 6.46
N LEU A 4 0.29 -5.24 5.25
CA LEU A 4 1.33 -4.28 4.85
C LEU A 4 0.89 -2.81 5.00
N MET A 5 -0.38 -2.56 5.31
CA MET A 5 -0.89 -1.21 5.56
C MET A 5 -0.84 -0.89 7.06
N ASP A 6 -0.96 0.40 7.38
CA ASP A 6 -1.03 0.86 8.76
C ASP A 6 -2.16 0.16 9.54
N VAL A 7 -1.93 -0.09 10.82
CA VAL A 7 -2.83 -0.88 11.67
C VAL A 7 -4.22 -0.26 11.78
N ASP A 8 -4.35 1.06 11.73
CA ASP A 8 -5.64 1.75 11.81
C ASP A 8 -6.45 1.54 10.52
N ILE A 9 -5.78 1.55 9.35
CA ILE A 9 -6.39 1.14 8.06
C ILE A 9 -6.92 -0.29 8.18
N SER A 10 -6.06 -1.23 8.62
CA SER A 10 -6.43 -2.65 8.74
C SER A 10 -7.64 -2.87 9.63
N LYS A 11 -7.68 -2.22 10.81
CA LYS A 11 -8.77 -2.34 11.79
C LYS A 11 -10.07 -1.76 11.24
N GLN A 12 -10.03 -0.53 10.71
CA GLN A 12 -11.22 0.16 10.24
C GLN A 12 -11.79 -0.49 8.96
N LEU A 13 -10.94 -0.88 8.01
CA LEU A 13 -11.35 -1.61 6.82
C LEU A 13 -12.02 -2.94 7.19
N GLN A 14 -11.44 -3.71 8.12
CA GLN A 14 -12.07 -4.95 8.57
C GLN A 14 -13.43 -4.71 9.23
N LYS A 15 -13.58 -3.62 9.98
CA LYS A 15 -14.87 -3.22 10.59
C LYS A 15 -15.90 -2.90 9.49
N SER A 16 -15.52 -2.12 8.49
CA SER A 16 -16.35 -1.76 7.35
C SER A 16 -16.84 -3.00 6.59
N LEU A 17 -15.91 -3.84 6.16
CA LEU A 17 -16.24 -5.04 5.40
C LEU A 17 -17.09 -6.05 6.20
N LYS A 18 -16.92 -6.11 7.52
CA LYS A 18 -17.82 -6.89 8.39
C LYS A 18 -19.26 -6.37 8.37
N LYS A 19 -19.46 -5.05 8.39
CA LYS A 19 -20.80 -4.43 8.26
C LYS A 19 -21.45 -4.80 6.93
N GLN A 20 -20.64 -4.95 5.88
CA GLN A 20 -21.08 -5.39 4.54
C GLN A 20 -21.34 -6.91 4.45
N GLY A 21 -21.18 -7.66 5.55
CA GLY A 21 -21.47 -9.09 5.62
C GLY A 21 -20.29 -10.02 5.37
N ILE A 22 -19.07 -9.50 5.11
CA ILE A 22 -17.89 -10.33 4.91
C ILE A 22 -17.42 -10.91 6.24
N LYS A 23 -17.23 -12.23 6.27
CA LYS A 23 -16.74 -12.97 7.44
C LYS A 23 -15.23 -13.23 7.29
N PHE A 24 -14.46 -12.97 8.34
CA PHE A 24 -13.01 -13.13 8.35
C PHE A 24 -12.58 -14.30 9.24
N LYS A 25 -11.66 -15.08 8.75
CA LYS A 25 -10.94 -16.11 9.51
C LYS A 25 -9.43 -15.82 9.39
N THR A 26 -8.96 -14.81 10.13
CA THR A 26 -7.55 -14.41 10.15
C THR A 26 -6.70 -15.44 10.87
N SER A 27 -5.38 -15.49 10.55
CA SER A 27 -4.43 -16.48 11.09
C SER A 27 -4.91 -17.93 10.87
N THR A 28 -5.60 -18.17 9.76
CA THR A 28 -6.18 -19.48 9.43
C THR A 28 -5.65 -19.94 8.07
N LYS A 29 -5.06 -21.13 8.05
CA LYS A 29 -4.51 -21.77 6.85
C LYS A 29 -5.55 -22.70 6.24
N VAL A 30 -5.68 -22.70 4.92
CA VAL A 30 -6.42 -23.73 4.18
C VAL A 30 -5.44 -24.87 3.91
N THR A 31 -5.68 -26.04 4.49
CA THR A 31 -4.78 -27.20 4.39
C THR A 31 -5.22 -28.23 3.38
N GLY A 32 -6.46 -28.13 2.90
CA GLY A 32 -6.97 -29.03 1.89
C GLY A 32 -8.35 -28.62 1.40
N CYS A 33 -8.75 -29.24 0.30
CA CYS A 33 -10.02 -29.01 -0.36
C CYS A 33 -10.58 -30.33 -0.90
N LYS A 34 -11.88 -30.60 -0.65
CA LYS A 34 -12.61 -31.72 -1.23
C LYS A 34 -13.81 -31.20 -2.00
N LYS A 35 -13.82 -31.40 -3.33
CA LYS A 35 -14.95 -31.08 -4.18
C LYS A 35 -15.93 -32.24 -4.24
N THR A 36 -17.21 -31.97 -4.02
CA THR A 36 -18.32 -32.90 -4.21
C THR A 36 -19.22 -32.40 -5.35
N LYS A 37 -20.27 -33.12 -5.68
CA LYS A 37 -21.18 -32.75 -6.79
C LYS A 37 -21.80 -31.35 -6.58
N ASN A 38 -22.11 -30.96 -5.34
CA ASN A 38 -22.89 -29.75 -5.06
C ASN A 38 -22.17 -28.73 -4.15
N LYS A 39 -20.97 -29.06 -3.61
CA LYS A 39 -20.27 -28.18 -2.67
C LYS A 39 -18.77 -28.47 -2.65
N ILE A 40 -18.04 -27.50 -2.14
CA ILE A 40 -16.62 -27.59 -1.84
C ILE A 40 -16.46 -27.53 -0.31
N ILE A 41 -15.69 -28.44 0.24
CA ILE A 41 -15.37 -28.50 1.67
C ILE A 41 -13.89 -28.14 1.82
N LEU A 42 -13.60 -27.04 2.50
CA LEU A 42 -12.25 -26.59 2.83
C LEU A 42 -11.87 -27.11 4.23
N ASN A 43 -10.68 -27.65 4.36
CA ASN A 43 -10.05 -27.95 5.64
C ASN A 43 -9.27 -26.72 6.11
N LEU A 44 -9.55 -26.27 7.32
CA LEU A 44 -8.98 -25.05 7.90
C LEU A 44 -8.19 -25.41 9.16
N GLU A 45 -7.06 -24.74 9.35
CA GLU A 45 -6.21 -24.87 10.53
C GLU A 45 -5.91 -23.50 11.12
N LYS A 46 -6.13 -23.33 12.41
CA LYS A 46 -5.76 -22.15 13.19
C LYS A 46 -5.00 -22.57 14.45
N GLY A 47 -3.69 -22.40 14.45
CA GLY A 47 -2.82 -22.97 15.49
C GLY A 47 -2.95 -24.49 15.50
N LYS A 48 -3.37 -25.07 16.63
CA LYS A 48 -3.62 -26.51 16.78
C LYS A 48 -5.08 -26.95 16.50
N LYS A 49 -5.95 -25.99 16.18
CA LYS A 49 -7.38 -26.27 15.95
C LYS A 49 -7.67 -26.46 14.48
N THR A 50 -8.32 -27.56 14.13
CA THR A 50 -8.82 -27.84 12.79
C THR A 50 -10.33 -27.62 12.72
N SER A 51 -10.82 -27.22 11.56
CA SER A 51 -12.26 -27.06 11.27
C SER A 51 -12.51 -27.19 9.77
N THR A 52 -13.77 -27.26 9.39
CA THR A 52 -14.16 -27.29 7.98
C THR A 52 -15.04 -26.10 7.64
N GLN A 53 -15.05 -25.70 6.38
CA GLN A 53 -15.93 -24.69 5.82
C GLN A 53 -16.51 -25.20 4.50
N GLU A 54 -17.84 -25.24 4.42
CA GLU A 54 -18.54 -25.56 3.19
C GLU A 54 -18.80 -24.29 2.38
N THR A 55 -18.69 -24.37 1.05
CA THR A 55 -18.98 -23.29 0.13
C THR A 55 -19.34 -23.83 -1.25
N SER A 56 -20.00 -23.02 -2.08
CA SER A 56 -20.27 -23.33 -3.48
C SER A 56 -19.10 -23.02 -4.40
N GLN A 57 -18.30 -22.00 -4.08
CA GLN A 57 -17.18 -21.54 -4.89
C GLN A 57 -15.99 -21.16 -3.99
N VAL A 58 -14.78 -21.26 -4.55
CA VAL A 58 -13.54 -20.83 -3.91
C VAL A 58 -12.74 -19.99 -4.89
N LEU A 59 -12.41 -18.76 -4.49
CA LEU A 59 -11.43 -17.92 -5.16
C LEU A 59 -10.09 -18.07 -4.46
N VAL A 60 -9.04 -18.44 -5.20
CA VAL A 60 -7.68 -18.50 -4.70
C VAL A 60 -6.97 -17.19 -5.04
N ALA A 61 -6.78 -16.35 -4.03
CA ALA A 61 -6.14 -15.02 -4.14
C ALA A 61 -5.07 -14.87 -3.05
N VAL A 62 -4.11 -15.81 -2.99
CA VAL A 62 -3.13 -15.95 -1.90
C VAL A 62 -1.79 -15.27 -2.17
N GLY A 63 -1.69 -14.46 -3.22
CA GLY A 63 -0.50 -13.73 -3.61
C GLY A 63 -0.03 -14.04 -5.03
N ARG A 64 1.15 -13.53 -5.36
CA ARG A 64 1.79 -13.62 -6.67
C ARG A 64 3.19 -14.23 -6.52
N ARG A 65 3.71 -14.77 -7.60
CA ARG A 65 5.09 -15.25 -7.71
C ARG A 65 5.72 -14.68 -8.99
N PRO A 66 7.03 -14.42 -9.02
CA PRO A 66 7.74 -14.09 -10.25
C PRO A 66 7.51 -15.20 -11.29
N ASN A 67 7.36 -14.83 -12.54
CA ASN A 67 7.25 -15.79 -13.64
C ASN A 67 8.36 -15.56 -14.65
N ALA A 68 9.50 -16.17 -14.39
CA ALA A 68 10.68 -16.19 -15.27
C ALA A 68 10.72 -17.43 -16.17
N GLY A 69 9.66 -18.23 -16.20
CA GLY A 69 9.60 -19.48 -16.98
C GLY A 69 9.55 -19.24 -18.48
N GLY A 70 10.11 -20.20 -19.25
CA GLY A 70 10.01 -20.20 -20.72
C GLY A 70 11.09 -19.41 -21.48
N ILE A 71 11.87 -18.56 -20.83
CA ILE A 71 12.93 -17.75 -21.48
C ILE A 71 14.35 -18.21 -21.11
N ASN A 72 14.46 -19.33 -20.40
CA ASN A 72 15.70 -20.04 -20.09
C ASN A 72 16.83 -19.15 -19.50
N LEU A 73 16.48 -18.27 -18.57
CA LEU A 73 17.43 -17.32 -17.95
C LEU A 73 18.63 -17.99 -17.30
N ASN A 74 18.45 -19.19 -16.74
CA ASN A 74 19.54 -19.95 -16.12
C ASN A 74 20.62 -20.35 -17.13
N ALA A 75 20.25 -20.69 -18.38
CA ALA A 75 21.21 -21.00 -19.42
C ALA A 75 22.03 -19.79 -19.88
N LEU A 76 21.50 -18.57 -19.66
CA LEU A 76 22.23 -17.33 -19.90
C LEU A 76 23.12 -16.94 -18.71
N GLY A 77 23.06 -17.66 -17.58
CA GLY A 77 23.81 -17.33 -16.37
C GLY A 77 23.18 -16.22 -15.52
N VAL A 78 21.89 -15.89 -15.74
CA VAL A 78 21.16 -14.93 -14.92
C VAL A 78 20.82 -15.56 -13.57
N ASN A 79 21.19 -14.90 -12.48
CA ASN A 79 20.93 -15.36 -11.12
C ASN A 79 19.46 -15.18 -10.74
N ILE A 80 18.85 -16.26 -10.25
CA ILE A 80 17.47 -16.29 -9.74
C ILE A 80 17.52 -16.79 -8.29
N ASP A 81 16.83 -16.12 -7.38
CA ASP A 81 16.77 -16.51 -5.97
C ASP A 81 15.81 -17.70 -5.74
N ASP A 82 15.83 -18.28 -4.52
CA ASP A 82 14.98 -19.43 -4.14
C ASP A 82 13.46 -19.13 -4.20
N ARG A 83 13.08 -17.86 -4.24
CA ARG A 83 11.70 -17.41 -4.39
C ARG A 83 11.30 -17.16 -5.84
N GLY A 84 12.27 -17.28 -6.77
CA GLY A 84 12.08 -17.12 -8.21
C GLY A 84 12.30 -15.68 -8.71
N PHE A 85 12.78 -14.75 -7.88
CA PHE A 85 13.13 -13.40 -8.33
C PHE A 85 14.48 -13.38 -9.03
N VAL A 86 14.56 -12.59 -10.09
CA VAL A 86 15.84 -12.26 -10.76
C VAL A 86 16.61 -11.30 -9.86
N SER A 87 17.86 -11.69 -9.56
CA SER A 87 18.76 -10.82 -8.78
C SER A 87 19.28 -9.69 -9.66
N VAL A 88 19.11 -8.45 -9.18
CA VAL A 88 19.58 -7.23 -9.85
C VAL A 88 20.37 -6.36 -8.89
N ASN A 89 21.25 -5.53 -9.47
CA ASN A 89 21.93 -4.48 -8.74
C ASN A 89 21.05 -3.21 -8.59
N GLN A 90 21.60 -2.14 -8.03
CA GLN A 90 20.90 -0.84 -7.85
C GLN A 90 20.49 -0.18 -9.19
N ASN A 91 21.06 -0.64 -10.31
CA ASN A 91 20.72 -0.16 -11.64
C ASN A 91 19.70 -1.05 -12.36
N LEU A 92 19.10 -2.01 -11.65
CA LEU A 92 18.20 -3.03 -12.21
C LEU A 92 18.87 -3.95 -13.25
N GLU A 93 20.22 -3.97 -13.31
CA GLU A 93 21.00 -4.85 -14.16
C GLU A 93 21.20 -6.21 -13.48
N THR A 94 21.07 -7.27 -14.24
CA THR A 94 21.23 -8.65 -13.76
C THR A 94 22.70 -9.00 -13.55
N SER A 95 23.00 -10.28 -13.25
CA SER A 95 24.37 -10.79 -13.22
C SER A 95 25.07 -10.79 -14.59
N ILE A 96 24.34 -10.52 -15.67
CA ILE A 96 24.87 -10.49 -17.05
C ILE A 96 24.80 -9.05 -17.54
N ASN A 97 25.94 -8.51 -17.94
CA ASN A 97 26.06 -7.15 -18.45
C ASN A 97 25.14 -6.90 -19.65
N GLY A 98 24.42 -5.78 -19.62
CA GLY A 98 23.47 -5.38 -20.67
C GLY A 98 22.11 -6.09 -20.59
N ILE A 99 21.89 -6.96 -19.59
CA ILE A 99 20.59 -7.58 -19.33
C ILE A 99 20.00 -6.99 -18.06
N TYR A 100 18.79 -6.41 -18.16
CA TYR A 100 18.06 -5.78 -17.07
C TYR A 100 16.81 -6.57 -16.75
N ALA A 101 16.35 -6.50 -15.50
CA ALA A 101 15.06 -7.06 -15.08
C ALA A 101 14.30 -6.02 -14.24
N ILE A 102 12.99 -5.97 -14.44
CA ILE A 102 12.08 -5.02 -13.79
C ILE A 102 10.76 -5.68 -13.41
N GLY A 103 9.92 -4.94 -12.68
CA GLY A 103 8.55 -5.32 -12.37
C GLY A 103 8.44 -6.49 -11.42
N ASP A 104 7.50 -7.39 -11.71
CA ASP A 104 7.21 -8.54 -10.86
C ASP A 104 8.33 -9.60 -10.85
N LEU A 105 9.33 -9.48 -11.73
CA LEU A 105 10.50 -10.36 -11.78
C LEU A 105 11.57 -10.02 -10.74
N VAL A 106 11.60 -8.80 -10.22
CA VAL A 106 12.61 -8.35 -9.25
C VAL A 106 11.99 -8.17 -7.85
N PRO A 107 12.81 -8.19 -6.78
CA PRO A 107 12.32 -7.96 -5.42
C PRO A 107 11.58 -6.62 -5.26
N GLY A 108 10.59 -6.61 -4.38
CA GLY A 108 9.77 -5.44 -4.09
C GLY A 108 8.27 -5.70 -4.26
N PRO A 109 7.42 -4.67 -4.15
CA PRO A 109 5.99 -4.82 -4.36
C PRO A 109 5.67 -5.13 -5.83
N MET A 110 4.79 -6.12 -6.04
CA MET A 110 4.35 -6.52 -7.39
C MET A 110 3.21 -5.59 -7.85
N LEU A 111 3.58 -4.38 -8.29
CA LEU A 111 2.68 -3.30 -8.66
C LEU A 111 3.01 -2.77 -10.06
N ALA A 112 1.97 -2.55 -10.87
CA ALA A 112 2.13 -2.12 -12.26
C ALA A 112 2.85 -0.76 -12.37
N HIS A 113 2.49 0.21 -11.53
CA HIS A 113 3.14 1.53 -11.52
C HIS A 113 4.62 1.47 -11.11
N LYS A 114 5.01 0.59 -10.16
CA LYS A 114 6.43 0.32 -9.88
C LYS A 114 7.14 -0.20 -11.12
N ALA A 115 6.57 -1.19 -11.80
CA ALA A 115 7.16 -1.78 -12.99
C ALA A 115 7.33 -0.77 -14.13
N SER A 116 6.35 0.12 -14.32
CA SER A 116 6.42 1.18 -15.34
C SER A 116 7.55 2.16 -15.05
N GLU A 117 7.67 2.64 -13.82
CA GLU A 117 8.74 3.58 -13.44
C GLU A 117 10.13 2.91 -13.49
N GLU A 118 10.27 1.67 -13.05
CA GLU A 118 11.52 0.91 -13.22
C GLU A 118 11.91 0.82 -14.71
N GLY A 119 10.92 0.61 -15.60
CA GLY A 119 11.16 0.57 -17.05
C GLY A 119 11.67 1.89 -17.59
N VAL A 120 11.09 3.02 -17.17
CA VAL A 120 11.55 4.36 -17.53
C VAL A 120 12.99 4.59 -17.06
N VAL A 121 13.27 4.30 -15.78
CA VAL A 121 14.61 4.45 -15.20
C VAL A 121 15.66 3.62 -15.94
N VAL A 122 15.34 2.36 -16.26
CA VAL A 122 16.26 1.49 -17.03
C VAL A 122 16.51 2.06 -18.43
N ALA A 123 15.46 2.48 -19.15
CA ALA A 123 15.59 3.06 -20.48
C ALA A 123 16.45 4.34 -20.48
N GLU A 124 16.25 5.22 -19.50
CA GLU A 124 17.04 6.44 -19.33
C GLU A 124 18.51 6.14 -19.00
N ARG A 125 18.79 5.16 -18.17
CA ARG A 125 20.16 4.74 -17.85
C ARG A 125 20.87 4.15 -19.07
N ILE A 126 20.18 3.32 -19.86
CA ILE A 126 20.71 2.82 -21.13
C ILE A 126 21.04 3.99 -22.08
N ALA A 127 20.24 5.05 -22.05
CA ALA A 127 20.50 6.28 -22.81
C ALA A 127 21.58 7.20 -22.18
N GLY A 128 22.26 6.75 -21.10
CA GLY A 128 23.35 7.47 -20.46
C GLY A 128 22.92 8.54 -19.42
N LYS A 129 21.64 8.60 -19.05
CA LYS A 129 21.16 9.51 -18.01
C LYS A 129 21.41 8.95 -16.61
N GLN A 130 21.65 9.84 -15.65
CA GLN A 130 21.73 9.50 -14.22
C GLN A 130 20.34 9.66 -13.60
N THR A 131 19.60 8.55 -13.47
CA THR A 131 18.28 8.53 -12.87
C THR A 131 18.24 7.64 -11.63
N THR A 132 17.46 8.05 -10.63
CA THR A 132 17.25 7.31 -9.39
C THR A 132 15.77 6.99 -9.22
N PHE A 133 15.50 5.87 -8.54
CA PHE A 133 14.15 5.44 -8.19
C PHE A 133 14.06 5.24 -6.68
N ASP A 134 13.14 5.97 -6.03
CA ASP A 134 12.93 5.85 -4.59
C ASP A 134 11.76 4.89 -4.29
N TYR A 135 12.07 3.69 -3.89
CA TYR A 135 11.10 2.67 -3.52
C TYR A 135 10.23 3.04 -2.31
N SER A 136 10.65 4.01 -1.48
CA SER A 136 9.85 4.47 -0.34
C SER A 136 8.64 5.30 -0.73
N LEU A 137 8.62 5.79 -1.98
CA LEU A 137 7.58 6.64 -2.54
C LEU A 137 6.56 5.88 -3.41
N ILE A 138 6.57 4.55 -3.37
CA ILE A 138 5.58 3.73 -4.10
C ILE A 138 4.27 3.69 -3.31
N PRO A 139 3.17 4.27 -3.81
CA PRO A 139 1.88 4.15 -3.14
C PRO A 139 1.32 2.74 -3.27
N SER A 140 0.67 2.26 -2.23
CA SER A 140 -0.07 1.00 -2.21
C SER A 140 -1.56 1.28 -2.10
N VAL A 141 -2.37 0.60 -2.92
CA VAL A 141 -3.82 0.81 -2.96
C VAL A 141 -4.57 -0.52 -2.86
N VAL A 142 -5.67 -0.52 -2.11
CA VAL A 142 -6.64 -1.61 -2.05
C VAL A 142 -8.00 -1.08 -2.52
N TYR A 143 -8.49 -1.60 -3.63
CA TYR A 143 -9.74 -1.16 -4.29
C TYR A 143 -10.97 -1.85 -3.67
N THR A 144 -11.12 -1.68 -2.37
CA THR A 144 -12.32 -2.07 -1.62
C THR A 144 -13.32 -0.91 -1.57
N HIS A 145 -14.44 -1.09 -0.88
CA HIS A 145 -15.32 0.01 -0.52
C HIS A 145 -15.50 0.02 1.03
N PRO A 146 -14.95 1.04 1.74
CA PRO A 146 -14.11 2.15 1.25
C PRO A 146 -12.76 1.68 0.69
N GLU A 147 -12.12 2.51 -0.16
CA GLU A 147 -10.76 2.27 -0.66
C GLU A 147 -9.74 2.50 0.47
N GLY A 148 -8.64 1.75 0.41
CA GLY A 148 -7.48 1.98 1.28
C GLY A 148 -6.25 2.36 0.46
N ALA A 149 -5.53 3.41 0.85
CA ALA A 149 -4.27 3.81 0.22
C ALA A 149 -3.22 4.17 1.28
N SER A 150 -1.96 3.91 0.97
CA SER A 150 -0.83 4.19 1.86
C SER A 150 0.42 4.53 1.06
N ILE A 151 1.22 5.45 1.57
CA ILE A 151 2.57 5.75 1.08
C ILE A 151 3.49 6.02 2.26
N GLY A 152 4.78 5.72 2.11
CA GLY A 152 5.78 5.90 3.17
C GLY A 152 5.68 4.87 4.30
N LYS A 153 6.09 5.25 5.49
CA LYS A 153 6.19 4.37 6.65
C LYS A 153 4.90 4.31 7.45
N THR A 154 4.58 3.14 7.96
CA THR A 154 3.51 2.95 8.94
C THR A 154 3.98 3.37 10.34
N ALA A 155 3.04 3.67 11.24
CA ALA A 155 3.35 3.99 12.63
C ALA A 155 4.12 2.87 13.33
N ASP A 156 3.83 1.61 13.03
CA ASP A 156 4.53 0.46 13.61
C ASP A 156 5.97 0.33 13.09
N GLU A 157 6.22 0.64 11.81
CA GLU A 157 7.58 0.67 11.26
C GLU A 157 8.42 1.78 11.88
N LEU A 158 7.86 2.98 12.06
CA LEU A 158 8.53 4.10 12.72
C LEU A 158 8.87 3.77 14.18
N LYS A 159 7.93 3.20 14.93
CA LYS A 159 8.19 2.72 16.32
C LYS A 159 9.30 1.68 16.39
N LYS A 160 9.29 0.69 15.48
CA LYS A 160 10.35 -0.33 15.41
C LYS A 160 11.70 0.27 15.08
N ALA A 161 11.74 1.28 14.21
CA ALA A 161 12.94 2.02 13.84
C ALA A 161 13.37 3.05 14.91
N LYS A 162 12.59 3.22 16.00
CA LYS A 162 12.79 4.22 17.04
C LYS A 162 12.85 5.66 16.51
N VAL A 163 12.11 5.94 15.46
CA VAL A 163 11.92 7.29 14.92
C VAL A 163 10.80 7.96 15.69
N GLU A 164 11.07 9.14 16.23
CA GLU A 164 10.06 9.96 16.90
C GLU A 164 9.21 10.69 15.86
N PHE A 165 7.88 10.62 15.99
CA PHE A 165 6.95 11.20 15.04
C PHE A 165 5.69 11.74 15.72
N LYS A 166 5.06 12.69 15.04
CA LYS A 166 3.72 13.20 15.33
C LYS A 166 2.70 12.50 14.43
N THR A 167 1.46 12.47 14.87
CA THR A 167 0.35 11.90 14.10
C THR A 167 -0.79 12.89 14.06
N GLY A 168 -1.29 13.19 12.86
CA GLY A 168 -2.56 13.85 12.66
C GLY A 168 -3.56 12.91 12.00
N MET A 169 -4.82 13.01 12.38
CA MET A 169 -5.88 12.15 11.85
C MET A 169 -7.17 12.96 11.68
N PHE A 170 -7.75 12.91 10.47
CA PHE A 170 -9.01 13.58 10.18
C PHE A 170 -10.04 12.60 9.61
N PRO A 171 -11.23 12.46 10.24
CA PRO A 171 -12.27 11.55 9.77
C PRO A 171 -13.07 12.17 8.62
N PHE A 172 -13.43 11.38 7.62
CA PHE A 172 -14.29 11.85 6.52
C PHE A 172 -15.70 12.24 7.01
N SER A 173 -16.13 11.80 8.18
CA SER A 173 -17.40 12.25 8.78
C SER A 173 -17.42 13.74 9.13
N ALA A 174 -16.27 14.40 9.26
CA ALA A 174 -16.13 15.83 9.46
C ALA A 174 -15.94 16.60 8.14
N SER A 175 -15.76 15.91 6.99
CA SER A 175 -15.58 16.55 5.68
C SER A 175 -16.93 16.92 5.05
N GLY A 176 -17.14 18.22 4.78
CA GLY A 176 -18.36 18.71 4.10
C GLY A 176 -18.58 18.03 2.74
N ARG A 177 -17.53 17.78 1.96
CA ARG A 177 -17.64 17.07 0.68
C ARG A 177 -18.03 15.62 0.85
N ALA A 178 -17.44 14.91 1.83
CA ALA A 178 -17.77 13.52 2.11
C ALA A 178 -19.25 13.39 2.55
N MET A 179 -19.74 14.34 3.36
CA MET A 179 -21.16 14.40 3.73
C MET A 179 -22.06 14.64 2.51
N ALA A 180 -21.70 15.59 1.65
CA ALA A 180 -22.49 15.93 0.46
C ALA A 180 -22.63 14.74 -0.54
N ILE A 181 -21.63 13.87 -0.62
CA ILE A 181 -21.67 12.68 -1.50
C ILE A 181 -22.11 11.40 -0.77
N GLY A 182 -22.47 11.49 0.51
CA GLY A 182 -22.90 10.33 1.31
C GLY A 182 -21.80 9.29 1.60
N CYS A 183 -20.52 9.67 1.56
CA CYS A 183 -19.37 8.77 1.72
C CYS A 183 -18.49 9.20 2.88
N THR A 184 -19.00 9.10 4.10
CA THR A 184 -18.36 9.62 5.33
C THR A 184 -17.51 8.59 6.06
N GLU A 185 -17.40 7.37 5.57
CA GLU A 185 -16.64 6.32 6.25
C GLU A 185 -15.13 6.46 5.98
N GLY A 186 -14.35 6.35 7.07
CA GLY A 186 -12.90 6.34 7.00
C GLY A 186 -12.24 7.62 7.50
N PHE A 187 -10.96 7.78 7.19
CA PHE A 187 -10.10 8.86 7.69
C PHE A 187 -8.86 9.06 6.81
N VAL A 188 -8.23 10.19 6.99
CA VAL A 188 -6.85 10.45 6.56
C VAL A 188 -5.96 10.49 7.80
N LYS A 189 -4.79 9.84 7.74
CA LYS A 189 -3.76 9.83 8.78
C LYS A 189 -2.43 10.26 8.19
N VAL A 190 -1.81 11.27 8.79
CA VAL A 190 -0.48 11.79 8.44
C VAL A 190 0.49 11.51 9.58
N LEU A 191 1.67 10.99 9.24
CA LEU A 191 2.79 10.78 10.16
C LEU A 191 3.91 11.75 9.75
N ALA A 192 4.34 12.62 10.68
CA ALA A 192 5.38 13.61 10.44
C ALA A 192 6.52 13.45 11.45
N ASP A 193 7.75 13.68 11.03
CA ASP A 193 8.91 13.66 11.92
C ASP A 193 8.76 14.69 13.04
N LEU A 194 9.08 14.29 14.26
CA LEU A 194 8.87 15.15 15.44
C LEU A 194 9.66 16.47 15.39
N LYS A 195 10.86 16.46 14.79
CA LYS A 195 11.78 17.59 14.79
C LYS A 195 11.72 18.42 13.53
N THR A 196 11.64 17.75 12.37
CA THR A 196 11.74 18.40 11.07
C THR A 196 10.40 18.64 10.41
N ASP A 197 9.33 18.06 10.97
CA ASP A 197 7.97 18.05 10.43
C ASP A 197 7.84 17.36 9.05
N LYS A 198 8.91 16.77 8.53
CA LYS A 198 8.90 16.04 7.26
C LYS A 198 7.84 14.95 7.26
N VAL A 199 7.05 14.85 6.20
CA VAL A 199 6.06 13.77 6.05
C VAL A 199 6.76 12.42 5.90
N LEU A 200 6.50 11.50 6.82
CA LEU A 200 7.07 10.15 6.87
C LEU A 200 6.14 9.07 6.32
N GLY A 201 4.85 9.32 6.35
CA GLY A 201 3.84 8.43 5.81
C GLY A 201 2.45 9.02 5.83
N VAL A 202 1.64 8.63 4.85
CA VAL A 202 0.23 9.00 4.75
C VAL A 202 -0.60 7.75 4.48
N HIS A 203 -1.71 7.63 5.22
CA HIS A 203 -2.60 6.48 5.16
C HIS A 203 -4.03 6.96 5.07
N ILE A 204 -4.75 6.55 4.04
CA ILE A 204 -6.11 6.98 3.75
C ILE A 204 -7.01 5.76 3.67
N LEU A 205 -8.12 5.78 4.39
CA LEU A 205 -9.23 4.87 4.19
C LEU A 205 -10.47 5.70 3.91
N GLY A 206 -11.08 5.55 2.76
CA GLY A 206 -12.26 6.36 2.45
C GLY A 206 -12.54 6.51 0.96
N PRO A 207 -13.41 7.46 0.59
CA PRO A 207 -13.75 7.72 -0.80
C PRO A 207 -12.53 8.25 -1.56
N LYS A 208 -12.29 7.69 -2.76
CA LYS A 208 -11.20 8.14 -3.65
C LYS A 208 -9.80 8.14 -3.02
N ALA A 209 -9.55 7.24 -2.06
CA ALA A 209 -8.23 7.13 -1.43
C ALA A 209 -7.12 6.88 -2.45
N SER A 210 -7.41 6.13 -3.52
CA SER A 210 -6.51 5.85 -4.64
C SER A 210 -6.06 7.11 -5.41
N GLU A 211 -6.92 8.12 -5.50
CA GLU A 211 -6.62 9.39 -6.15
C GLU A 211 -5.93 10.36 -5.17
N LEU A 212 -6.46 10.45 -3.94
CA LEU A 212 -5.97 11.38 -2.92
C LEU A 212 -4.52 11.09 -2.50
N ILE A 213 -4.08 9.85 -2.52
CA ILE A 213 -2.73 9.47 -2.13
C ILE A 213 -1.64 10.09 -3.03
N SER A 214 -1.99 10.50 -4.24
CA SER A 214 -1.05 11.09 -5.21
C SER A 214 -0.54 12.45 -4.76
N GLU A 215 -1.36 13.25 -4.07
CA GLU A 215 -0.94 14.51 -3.45
C GLU A 215 0.13 14.27 -2.37
N ALA A 216 -0.11 13.29 -1.50
CA ALA A 216 0.86 12.89 -0.49
C ALA A 216 2.17 12.38 -1.12
N ALA A 217 2.08 11.61 -2.20
CA ALA A 217 3.26 11.11 -2.92
C ALA A 217 4.10 12.26 -3.48
N MET A 218 3.46 13.29 -4.05
CA MET A 218 4.16 14.47 -4.56
C MET A 218 4.86 15.24 -3.43
N VAL A 219 4.17 15.52 -2.33
CA VAL A 219 4.76 16.22 -1.19
C VAL A 219 5.95 15.44 -0.62
N MET A 220 5.80 14.14 -0.43
CA MET A 220 6.90 13.29 0.06
C MET A 220 8.07 13.24 -0.93
N GLY A 221 7.81 13.22 -2.24
CA GLY A 221 8.83 13.25 -3.29
C GLY A 221 9.67 14.52 -3.27
N PHE A 222 9.09 15.65 -2.90
CA PHE A 222 9.78 16.92 -2.68
C PHE A 222 10.31 17.12 -1.25
N CYS A 223 10.26 16.07 -0.41
CA CYS A 223 10.66 16.13 0.99
C CYS A 223 9.89 17.18 1.81
N GLY A 224 8.63 17.43 1.45
CA GLY A 224 7.76 18.41 2.11
C GLY A 224 7.36 18.01 3.53
N THR A 225 6.88 18.99 4.27
CA THR A 225 6.47 18.91 5.67
C THR A 225 4.95 18.78 5.80
N ALA A 226 4.47 18.41 6.99
CA ALA A 226 3.04 18.46 7.27
C ALA A 226 2.51 19.90 7.24
N GLU A 227 3.31 20.88 7.68
CA GLU A 227 2.99 22.28 7.57
C GLU A 227 2.81 22.74 6.11
N ASP A 228 3.68 22.27 5.19
CA ASP A 228 3.52 22.58 3.76
C ASP A 228 2.16 22.17 3.22
N ILE A 229 1.67 20.97 3.56
CA ILE A 229 0.31 20.53 3.19
C ILE A 229 -0.74 21.42 3.83
N GLY A 230 -0.56 21.75 5.11
CA GLY A 230 -1.49 22.55 5.91
C GLY A 230 -1.69 23.98 5.41
N VAL A 231 -0.64 24.63 4.89
CA VAL A 231 -0.71 26.02 4.41
C VAL A 231 -1.14 26.13 2.94
N PHE A 232 -1.05 25.04 2.17
CA PHE A 232 -1.52 25.06 0.79
C PHE A 232 -3.02 25.30 0.69
N ILE A 233 -3.45 26.08 -0.33
CA ILE A 233 -4.86 26.37 -0.56
C ILE A 233 -5.50 25.18 -1.25
N HIS A 234 -6.45 24.52 -0.57
CA HIS A 234 -7.30 23.48 -1.13
C HIS A 234 -8.63 24.06 -1.60
N ALA A 235 -9.15 23.56 -2.70
CA ALA A 235 -10.49 23.95 -3.15
C ALA A 235 -11.56 23.45 -2.18
N HIS A 236 -12.57 24.28 -1.90
CA HIS A 236 -13.70 23.95 -1.02
C HIS A 236 -15.02 23.85 -1.79
N PRO A 237 -15.88 22.84 -1.54
CA PRO A 237 -15.60 21.66 -0.70
C PRO A 237 -15.00 20.51 -1.52
N THR A 238 -13.93 19.87 -1.02
CA THR A 238 -13.28 18.73 -1.66
C THR A 238 -12.92 17.64 -0.65
N LEU A 239 -12.60 16.43 -1.15
CA LEU A 239 -12.10 15.35 -0.30
C LEU A 239 -10.63 15.55 0.10
N SER A 240 -9.84 16.28 -0.70
CA SER A 240 -8.44 16.58 -0.40
C SER A 240 -8.25 17.48 0.81
N GLU A 241 -9.27 18.28 1.18
CA GLU A 241 -9.24 19.02 2.45
C GLU A 241 -9.03 18.10 3.66
N ALA A 242 -9.46 16.84 3.61
CA ALA A 242 -9.20 15.88 4.68
C ALA A 242 -7.70 15.58 4.87
N LEU A 243 -6.89 15.64 3.80
CA LEU A 243 -5.43 15.53 3.90
C LEU A 243 -4.84 16.78 4.55
N LYS A 244 -5.30 17.96 4.16
CA LYS A 244 -4.91 19.24 4.77
C LYS A 244 -5.20 19.25 6.28
N GLU A 245 -6.40 18.88 6.68
CA GLU A 245 -6.81 18.87 8.08
C GLU A 245 -5.97 17.89 8.93
N ALA A 246 -5.73 16.68 8.40
CA ALA A 246 -4.85 15.71 9.06
C ALA A 246 -3.40 16.21 9.14
N ALA A 247 -2.93 16.94 8.15
CA ALA A 247 -1.59 17.53 8.14
C ALA A 247 -1.48 18.69 9.15
N LEU A 248 -2.47 19.57 9.25
CA LEU A 248 -2.54 20.62 10.27
C LEU A 248 -2.51 20.04 11.68
N GLU A 249 -3.23 18.96 11.92
CA GLU A 249 -3.16 18.27 13.22
C GLU A 249 -1.78 17.69 13.49
N ALA A 250 -1.14 17.06 12.50
CA ALA A 250 0.22 16.51 12.63
C ALA A 250 1.27 17.60 12.88
N SER A 251 1.15 18.78 12.23
CA SER A 251 2.08 19.90 12.43
C SER A 251 1.90 20.61 13.77
N GLY A 252 0.77 20.39 14.47
CA GLY A 252 0.48 20.98 15.77
C GLY A 252 -0.38 22.27 15.71
N HIS A 253 -0.85 22.66 14.53
CA HIS A 253 -1.75 23.80 14.39
C HIS A 253 -3.21 23.47 14.72
N GLY A 254 -3.54 22.16 14.78
CA GLY A 254 -4.90 21.66 14.96
C GLY A 254 -5.75 21.74 13.69
N ALA A 255 -6.66 20.77 13.51
CA ALA A 255 -7.61 20.80 12.41
C ALA A 255 -8.56 22.00 12.53
N ILE A 256 -8.93 22.62 11.40
CA ILE A 256 -9.80 23.79 11.36
C ILE A 256 -11.28 23.36 11.47
N HIS A 257 -11.61 22.24 10.82
CA HIS A 257 -12.96 21.67 10.81
C HIS A 257 -12.98 20.41 11.71
N THR A 258 -13.55 20.52 12.89
CA THR A 258 -13.68 19.42 13.87
C THR A 258 -15.14 19.07 14.12
#